data_aacfc0b376f7f595a162ed9d84f42c05
#
_entry.id   aacfc0b376f7f595a162ed9d84f42c05
#
_cell.length_a   1.000
_cell.length_b   1.000
_cell.length_c   1.000
_cell.angle_alpha   90.00
_cell.angle_beta   90.00
_cell.angle_gamma   90.00
#
_symmetry.space_group_name_H-M   'P 1'
#
loop_
_entity.id
_entity.type
_entity.pdbx_description
1 polymer ?
#
loop_
_entity_poly.entity_id
_entity_poly.type
_entity_poly.pdbx_seq_one_letter_code
_entity_poly.pdbx_strand_id
1 'polypeptide(L)'
;IRYLPELKGSFAKEITLHHLLNMTAGINFDESYDHPLGFMAKVYYGKNIKELSFTYRSVLKPGSTFYYQGGNTLLLSYIIERVSGMPISKYFEEKIWKPIGSEQPAFWSKDNQGTIKAYCCFYSNARDFARIGKLLLDTGRWNGKEIIPKDFMIQAYQPVNTPDALGQTVDFYGYQLWLTTYQNK
;
A
#
# COMPACT_ATOMS: atom_id res chain seq x y z
N ILE A 1 -5.33 -11.16 -10.26
CA ILE A 1 -5.41 -10.91 -11.70
C ILE A 1 -6.77 -10.44 -12.22
N ARG A 2 -7.87 -10.80 -11.56
CA ARG A 2 -9.22 -10.33 -11.96
C ARG A 2 -9.27 -8.80 -12.13
N TYR A 3 -8.57 -8.08 -11.25
CA TYR A 3 -8.54 -6.61 -11.24
C TYR A 3 -7.33 -5.99 -11.93
N LEU A 4 -6.30 -6.78 -12.27
CA LEU A 4 -5.07 -6.34 -12.92
C LEU A 4 -4.68 -7.31 -14.06
N PRO A 5 -5.45 -7.36 -15.15
CA PRO A 5 -5.18 -8.28 -16.26
C PRO A 5 -3.86 -7.98 -16.98
N GLU A 6 -3.31 -6.77 -16.83
CA GLU A 6 -2.03 -6.36 -17.39
C GLU A 6 -0.83 -6.98 -16.66
N LEU A 7 -1.00 -7.43 -15.43
CA LEU A 7 0.07 -8.03 -14.65
C LEU A 7 0.48 -9.37 -15.25
N LYS A 8 1.76 -9.50 -15.58
CA LYS A 8 2.34 -10.67 -16.24
C LYS A 8 3.26 -11.43 -15.29
N GLY A 9 3.66 -12.64 -15.69
CA GLY A 9 4.60 -13.46 -14.97
C GLY A 9 4.05 -14.85 -14.64
N SER A 10 4.94 -15.75 -14.23
CA SER A 10 4.64 -17.17 -14.02
C SER A 10 3.53 -17.40 -12.99
N PHE A 11 3.49 -16.56 -11.95
CA PHE A 11 2.57 -16.69 -10.83
C PHE A 11 1.51 -15.57 -10.76
N ALA A 12 1.41 -14.74 -11.80
CA ALA A 12 0.51 -13.58 -11.76
C ALA A 12 -0.95 -13.95 -11.41
N LYS A 13 -1.41 -15.13 -11.88
CA LYS A 13 -2.78 -15.63 -11.60
C LYS A 13 -3.03 -16.05 -10.15
N GLU A 14 -1.98 -16.31 -9.40
CA GLU A 14 -2.04 -16.75 -8.01
C GLU A 14 -2.02 -15.57 -7.02
N ILE A 15 -1.68 -14.37 -7.49
CA ILE A 15 -1.61 -13.18 -6.63
C ILE A 15 -3.01 -12.80 -6.15
N THR A 16 -3.15 -12.66 -4.83
CA THR A 16 -4.36 -12.20 -4.14
C THR A 16 -4.14 -10.79 -3.57
N LEU A 17 -5.21 -10.14 -3.11
CA LEU A 17 -5.12 -8.88 -2.36
C LEU A 17 -4.28 -9.05 -1.09
N HIS A 18 -4.43 -10.18 -0.41
CA HIS A 18 -3.64 -10.51 0.79
C HIS A 18 -2.14 -10.48 0.50
N HIS A 19 -1.69 -11.06 -0.61
CA HIS A 19 -0.27 -11.04 -0.99
C HIS A 19 0.26 -9.62 -1.25
N LEU A 20 -0.54 -8.75 -1.88
CA LEU A 20 -0.17 -7.35 -2.09
C LEU A 20 -0.13 -6.57 -0.77
N LEU A 21 -1.13 -6.76 0.10
CA LEU A 21 -1.19 -6.11 1.42
C LEU A 21 -0.02 -6.51 2.31
N ASN A 22 0.41 -7.77 2.27
CA ASN A 22 1.49 -8.32 3.06
C ASN A 22 2.87 -8.20 2.43
N MET A 23 3.02 -7.55 1.29
CA MET A 23 4.32 -7.44 0.60
C MET A 23 4.92 -8.81 0.20
N THR A 24 4.05 -9.80 -0.10
CA THR A 24 4.46 -11.17 -0.46
C THR A 24 4.01 -11.59 -1.86
N ALA A 25 3.77 -10.63 -2.75
CA ALA A 25 3.23 -10.90 -4.10
C ALA A 25 4.25 -11.55 -5.06
N GLY A 26 5.54 -11.56 -4.74
CA GLY A 26 6.58 -12.18 -5.56
C GLY A 26 6.82 -11.48 -6.90
N ILE A 27 6.57 -10.18 -6.98
CA ILE A 27 6.83 -9.36 -8.17
C ILE A 27 8.24 -8.82 -8.09
N ASN A 28 8.92 -8.73 -9.22
CA ASN A 28 10.32 -8.30 -9.30
C ASN A 28 10.49 -6.78 -9.29
N PHE A 29 9.72 -6.05 -8.51
CA PHE A 29 9.99 -4.64 -8.26
C PHE A 29 11.34 -4.49 -7.57
N ASP A 30 12.18 -3.62 -8.13
CA ASP A 30 13.45 -3.27 -7.51
C ASP A 30 13.25 -2.08 -6.57
N GLU A 31 13.24 -2.33 -5.27
CA GLU A 31 13.09 -1.31 -4.23
C GLU A 31 14.44 -0.66 -3.86
N SER A 32 15.51 -0.90 -4.62
CA SER A 32 16.80 -0.25 -4.40
C SER A 32 16.71 1.27 -4.59
N TYR A 33 17.19 2.01 -3.60
CA TYR A 33 17.28 3.48 -3.64
C TYR A 33 18.62 3.97 -4.15
N ASP A 34 19.60 3.09 -4.30
CA ASP A 34 20.98 3.42 -4.68
C ASP A 34 21.18 3.43 -6.19
N HIS A 35 20.22 2.91 -6.95
CA HIS A 35 20.32 2.79 -8.39
C HIS A 35 19.52 3.89 -9.11
N PRO A 36 20.18 4.88 -9.75
CA PRO A 36 19.50 6.04 -10.35
C PRO A 36 18.59 5.68 -11.53
N LEU A 37 18.74 4.49 -12.12
CA LEU A 37 17.87 3.96 -13.17
C LEU A 37 17.00 2.78 -12.67
N GLY A 38 16.98 2.51 -11.37
CA GLY A 38 16.15 1.49 -10.73
C GLY A 38 14.66 1.85 -10.73
N PHE A 39 13.83 0.92 -10.25
CA PHE A 39 12.38 1.12 -10.18
C PHE A 39 12.03 2.36 -9.36
N MET A 40 12.61 2.54 -8.18
CA MET A 40 12.27 3.66 -7.29
C MET A 40 12.56 5.03 -7.92
N ALA A 41 13.72 5.19 -8.57
CA ALA A 41 14.04 6.42 -9.30
C ALA A 41 13.06 6.66 -10.47
N LYS A 42 12.73 5.62 -11.22
CA LYS A 42 11.80 5.70 -12.37
C LYS A 42 10.37 6.03 -11.93
N VAL A 43 9.86 5.48 -10.83
CA VAL A 43 8.51 5.83 -10.33
C VAL A 43 8.47 7.21 -9.69
N TYR A 44 9.58 7.65 -9.07
CA TYR A 44 9.63 8.96 -8.43
C TYR A 44 9.72 10.11 -9.45
N TYR A 45 10.59 9.98 -10.44
CA TYR A 45 10.85 11.00 -11.47
C TYR A 45 10.16 10.72 -12.81
N GLY A 46 9.56 9.56 -12.97
CA GLY A 46 8.97 9.11 -14.22
C GLY A 46 7.69 9.84 -14.61
N LYS A 47 7.35 9.73 -15.89
CA LYS A 47 6.19 10.43 -16.49
C LYS A 47 4.95 9.57 -16.61
N ASN A 48 5.10 8.23 -16.51
CA ASN A 48 4.00 7.26 -16.64
C ASN A 48 4.24 6.08 -15.69
N ILE A 49 3.91 6.29 -14.42
CA ILE A 49 4.12 5.31 -13.35
C ILE A 49 3.29 4.06 -13.58
N LYS A 50 2.08 4.20 -14.08
CA LYS A 50 1.16 3.08 -14.29
C LYS A 50 1.69 2.12 -15.35
N GLU A 51 2.12 2.62 -16.48
CA GLU A 51 2.73 1.81 -17.53
C GLU A 51 4.00 1.11 -17.03
N LEU A 52 4.87 1.87 -16.36
CA LEU A 52 6.08 1.33 -15.76
C LEU A 52 5.77 0.19 -14.79
N SER A 53 4.77 0.33 -13.93
CA SER A 53 4.41 -0.69 -12.94
C SER A 53 4.08 -2.04 -13.59
N PHE A 54 3.49 -2.05 -14.78
CA PHE A 54 3.13 -3.26 -15.52
C PHE A 54 4.26 -3.82 -16.40
N THR A 55 5.44 -3.21 -16.43
CA THR A 55 6.63 -3.83 -17.01
C THR A 55 7.24 -4.90 -16.11
N TYR A 56 6.98 -4.83 -14.81
CA TYR A 56 7.44 -5.81 -13.82
C TYR A 56 6.54 -7.06 -13.80
N ARG A 57 7.11 -8.16 -13.33
CA ARG A 57 6.48 -9.48 -13.47
C ARG A 57 6.48 -10.24 -12.16
N SER A 58 5.48 -11.08 -11.97
CA SER A 58 5.48 -12.08 -10.91
C SER A 58 6.49 -13.19 -11.25
N VAL A 59 7.53 -13.32 -10.43
CA VAL A 59 8.66 -14.23 -10.63
C VAL A 59 8.81 -15.24 -9.50
N LEU A 60 8.29 -14.94 -8.31
CA LEU A 60 8.28 -15.84 -7.16
C LEU A 60 6.84 -16.26 -6.84
N LYS A 61 6.71 -17.44 -6.22
CA LYS A 61 5.41 -17.92 -5.74
C LYS A 61 4.86 -16.95 -4.68
N PRO A 62 3.65 -16.41 -4.86
CA PRO A 62 3.05 -15.51 -3.87
C PRO A 62 2.94 -16.19 -2.49
N GLY A 63 3.21 -15.43 -1.45
CA GLY A 63 3.23 -15.91 -0.07
C GLY A 63 4.53 -16.62 0.34
N SER A 64 5.50 -16.82 -0.55
CA SER A 64 6.73 -17.55 -0.22
C SER A 64 7.80 -16.69 0.45
N THR A 65 7.85 -15.41 0.14
CA THR A 65 8.90 -14.52 0.61
C THR A 65 8.37 -13.10 0.78
N PHE A 66 8.71 -12.47 1.88
CA PHE A 66 8.43 -11.07 2.12
C PHE A 66 9.48 -10.18 1.44
N TYR A 67 9.00 -9.21 0.66
CA TYR A 67 9.81 -8.11 0.13
C TYR A 67 9.03 -6.80 0.27
N TYR A 68 9.55 -5.87 1.08
CA TYR A 68 8.97 -4.54 1.14
C TYR A 68 9.15 -3.82 -0.19
N GLN A 69 8.04 -3.50 -0.86
CA GLN A 69 8.06 -2.95 -2.22
C GLN A 69 6.91 -1.98 -2.43
N GLY A 70 7.22 -0.72 -2.71
CA GLY A 70 6.24 0.32 -3.02
C GLY A 70 5.36 0.00 -4.24
N GLY A 71 5.85 -0.84 -5.14
CA GLY A 71 5.09 -1.36 -6.28
C GLY A 71 3.81 -2.12 -5.87
N ASN A 72 3.82 -2.86 -4.76
CA ASN A 72 2.62 -3.52 -4.25
C ASN A 72 1.53 -2.51 -3.87
N THR A 73 1.91 -1.40 -3.24
CA THR A 73 0.98 -0.32 -2.87
C THR A 73 0.41 0.39 -4.10
N LEU A 74 1.22 0.60 -5.15
CA LEU A 74 0.72 1.11 -6.43
C LEU A 74 -0.34 0.17 -7.04
N LEU A 75 -0.09 -1.14 -7.07
CA LEU A 75 -1.06 -2.11 -7.60
C LEU A 75 -2.36 -2.10 -6.81
N LEU A 76 -2.30 -1.98 -5.47
CA LEU A 76 -3.49 -1.83 -4.63
C LEU A 76 -4.27 -0.57 -4.98
N SER A 77 -3.60 0.56 -5.23
CA SER A 77 -4.28 1.80 -5.63
C SER A 77 -5.01 1.64 -6.97
N TYR A 78 -4.42 0.99 -7.95
CA TYR A 78 -5.07 0.72 -9.24
C TYR A 78 -6.28 -0.19 -9.11
N ILE A 79 -6.24 -1.16 -8.19
CA ILE A 79 -7.40 -2.01 -7.89
C ILE A 79 -8.53 -1.18 -7.29
N ILE A 80 -8.23 -0.32 -6.31
CA ILE A 80 -9.22 0.56 -5.68
C ILE A 80 -9.88 1.46 -6.74
N GLU A 81 -9.09 2.09 -7.60
CA GLU A 81 -9.63 2.94 -8.67
C GLU A 81 -10.55 2.18 -9.63
N ARG A 82 -10.18 0.96 -10.01
CA ARG A 82 -11.01 0.12 -10.90
C ARG A 82 -12.30 -0.34 -10.25
N VAL A 83 -12.26 -0.72 -8.99
CA VAL A 83 -13.43 -1.24 -8.28
C VAL A 83 -14.38 -0.12 -7.89
N SER A 84 -13.85 1.03 -7.48
CA SER A 84 -14.65 2.17 -7.04
C SER A 84 -15.14 3.07 -8.18
N GLY A 85 -14.48 3.03 -9.35
CA GLY A 85 -14.69 3.97 -10.43
C GLY A 85 -14.23 5.40 -10.12
N MET A 86 -13.43 5.58 -9.07
CA MET A 86 -12.95 6.88 -8.59
C MET A 86 -11.42 6.93 -8.56
N PRO A 87 -10.79 8.11 -8.79
CA PRO A 87 -9.40 8.31 -8.43
C PRO A 87 -9.16 8.01 -6.96
N ILE A 88 -8.01 7.39 -6.63
CA ILE A 88 -7.68 6.98 -5.24
C ILE A 88 -7.73 8.17 -4.26
N SER A 89 -7.30 9.35 -4.68
CA SER A 89 -7.36 10.56 -3.85
C SER A 89 -8.80 10.94 -3.49
N LYS A 90 -9.73 10.85 -4.45
CA LYS A 90 -11.14 11.12 -4.22
C LYS A 90 -11.79 10.06 -3.33
N TYR A 91 -11.47 8.80 -3.58
CA TYR A 91 -11.93 7.69 -2.74
C TYR A 91 -11.48 7.87 -1.30
N PHE A 92 -10.19 8.18 -1.07
CA PHE A 92 -9.64 8.44 0.26
C PHE A 92 -10.30 9.66 0.93
N GLU A 93 -10.49 10.75 0.18
CA GLU A 93 -11.20 11.95 0.67
C GLU A 93 -12.58 11.61 1.22
N GLU A 94 -13.37 10.85 0.45
CA GLU A 94 -14.76 10.55 0.80
C GLU A 94 -14.90 9.48 1.88
N LYS A 95 -14.03 8.47 1.87
CA LYS A 95 -14.14 7.30 2.74
C LYS A 95 -13.41 7.46 4.06
N ILE A 96 -12.35 8.26 4.10
CA ILE A 96 -11.50 8.41 5.28
C ILE A 96 -11.40 9.87 5.71
N TRP A 97 -10.86 10.74 4.84
CA TRP A 97 -10.45 12.10 5.20
C TRP A 97 -11.56 12.97 5.75
N LYS A 98 -12.68 13.04 5.06
CA LYS A 98 -13.87 13.77 5.52
C LYS A 98 -14.55 13.11 6.73
N PRO A 99 -14.78 11.79 6.75
CA PRO A 99 -15.40 11.12 7.89
C PRO A 99 -14.66 11.28 9.21
N ILE A 100 -13.34 11.38 9.21
CA ILE A 100 -12.55 11.61 10.44
C ILE A 100 -12.45 13.09 10.83
N GLY A 101 -13.10 13.99 10.09
CA GLY A 101 -13.14 15.42 10.39
C GLY A 101 -11.79 16.11 10.21
N SER A 102 -11.02 15.75 9.18
CA SER A 102 -9.77 16.42 8.85
C SER A 102 -10.00 17.90 8.57
N GLU A 103 -9.12 18.76 9.12
CA GLU A 103 -9.32 20.20 9.16
C GLU A 103 -8.80 20.92 7.92
N GLN A 104 -7.77 20.34 7.28
CA GLN A 104 -7.09 20.98 6.18
C GLN A 104 -7.10 20.09 4.93
N PRO A 105 -7.00 20.69 3.73
CA PRO A 105 -6.73 19.93 2.52
C PRO A 105 -5.44 19.14 2.64
N ALA A 106 -5.43 17.93 2.07
CA ALA A 106 -4.23 17.14 1.91
C ALA A 106 -3.84 17.09 0.44
N PHE A 107 -2.55 16.88 0.17
CA PHE A 107 -2.00 16.80 -1.18
C PHE A 107 -1.31 15.46 -1.37
N TRP A 108 -1.45 14.91 -2.55
CA TRP A 108 -0.77 13.68 -2.93
C TRP A 108 -0.03 13.90 -4.24
N SER A 109 1.27 13.57 -4.26
CA SER A 109 2.04 13.71 -5.50
C SER A 109 1.52 12.77 -6.59
N LYS A 110 1.56 13.24 -7.82
CA LYS A 110 1.19 12.47 -9.01
C LYS A 110 2.25 12.64 -10.11
N ASP A 111 2.22 11.76 -11.08
CA ASP A 111 3.01 11.89 -12.30
C ASP A 111 2.33 12.82 -13.33
N ASN A 112 2.96 12.96 -14.51
CA ASN A 112 2.45 13.83 -15.56
C ASN A 112 1.17 13.30 -16.24
N GLN A 113 0.82 12.03 -16.03
CA GLN A 113 -0.40 11.40 -16.52
C GLN A 113 -1.54 11.44 -15.48
N GLY A 114 -1.26 11.99 -14.30
CA GLY A 114 -2.23 12.08 -13.21
C GLY A 114 -2.26 10.87 -12.28
N THR A 115 -1.37 9.87 -12.47
CA THR A 115 -1.28 8.70 -11.59
C THR A 115 -0.72 9.11 -10.23
N ILE A 116 -1.48 8.86 -9.17
CA ILE A 116 -1.08 9.14 -7.79
C ILE A 116 0.07 8.22 -7.36
N LYS A 117 1.08 8.77 -6.71
CA LYS A 117 2.19 8.04 -6.09
C LYS A 117 1.73 7.43 -4.76
N ALA A 118 0.85 6.42 -4.82
CA ALA A 118 0.20 5.86 -3.64
C ALA A 118 1.17 5.23 -2.62
N TYR A 119 2.37 4.90 -3.03
CA TYR A 119 3.43 4.34 -2.18
C TYR A 119 4.13 5.39 -1.31
N CYS A 120 3.95 6.70 -1.58
CA CYS A 120 4.59 7.80 -0.86
C CYS A 120 3.82 9.12 -1.00
N CYS A 121 4.47 10.17 -0.50
CA CYS A 121 4.30 11.54 -0.98
C CYS A 121 2.89 12.10 -0.76
N PHE A 122 2.27 11.72 0.37
CA PHE A 122 1.06 12.31 0.92
C PHE A 122 1.45 13.40 1.92
N TYR A 123 0.90 14.59 1.76
CA TYR A 123 1.23 15.78 2.53
C TYR A 123 0.01 16.29 3.27
N SER A 124 0.15 16.50 4.55
CA SER A 124 -0.86 17.12 5.41
C SER A 124 -0.21 17.73 6.64
N ASN A 125 -1.01 18.31 7.53
CA ASN A 125 -0.54 18.80 8.81
C ASN A 125 -0.47 17.66 9.87
N ALA A 126 0.30 17.88 10.93
CA ALA A 126 0.50 16.88 11.99
C ALA A 126 -0.80 16.50 12.71
N ARG A 127 -1.76 17.43 12.85
CA ARG A 127 -3.02 17.19 13.54
C ARG A 127 -3.91 16.23 12.76
N ASP A 128 -3.98 16.38 11.44
CA ASP A 128 -4.76 15.49 10.60
C ASP A 128 -4.09 14.10 10.45
N PHE A 129 -2.76 14.03 10.45
CA PHE A 129 -2.05 12.75 10.61
C PHE A 129 -2.37 12.06 11.94
N ALA A 130 -2.45 12.83 13.05
CA ALA A 130 -2.83 12.27 14.35
C ALA A 130 -4.27 11.71 14.34
N ARG A 131 -5.20 12.29 13.55
CA ARG A 131 -6.54 11.71 13.36
C ARG A 131 -6.51 10.35 12.68
N ILE A 132 -5.67 10.18 11.66
CA ILE A 132 -5.45 8.86 11.03
C ILE A 132 -4.89 7.89 12.08
N GLY A 133 -3.87 8.30 12.85
CA GLY A 133 -3.32 7.48 13.92
C GLY A 133 -4.37 7.07 14.95
N LYS A 134 -5.24 8.00 15.37
CA LYS A 134 -6.36 7.70 16.27
C LYS A 134 -7.37 6.73 15.64
N LEU A 135 -7.72 6.89 14.37
CA LEU A 135 -8.61 5.95 13.67
C LEU A 135 -8.05 4.52 13.69
N LEU A 136 -6.74 4.37 13.45
CA LEU A 136 -6.06 3.08 13.53
C LEU A 136 -6.07 2.55 14.97
N LEU A 137 -5.70 3.37 15.96
CA LEU A 137 -5.69 3.00 17.38
C LEU A 137 -7.06 2.52 17.85
N ASP A 138 -8.12 3.18 17.42
CA ASP A 138 -9.52 2.83 17.75
C ASP A 138 -10.09 1.71 16.83
N THR A 139 -9.20 0.95 16.19
CA THR A 139 -9.55 -0.21 15.36
C THR A 139 -10.60 0.14 14.30
N GLY A 140 -10.36 1.24 13.57
CA GLY A 140 -11.21 1.68 12.46
C GLY A 140 -12.45 2.47 12.87
N ARG A 141 -12.62 2.82 14.15
CA ARG A 141 -13.77 3.61 14.65
C ARG A 141 -13.39 5.09 14.81
N TRP A 142 -14.36 5.95 14.54
CA TRP A 142 -14.26 7.39 14.75
C TRP A 142 -15.56 7.96 15.29
N ASN A 143 -15.51 8.58 16.48
CA ASN A 143 -16.68 9.16 17.14
C ASN A 143 -17.89 8.19 17.19
N GLY A 144 -17.63 6.93 17.52
CA GLY A 144 -18.66 5.89 17.62
C GLY A 144 -19.07 5.25 16.28
N LYS A 145 -18.68 5.80 15.13
CA LYS A 145 -18.95 5.24 13.81
C LYS A 145 -17.82 4.32 13.36
N GLU A 146 -18.16 3.21 12.73
CA GLU A 146 -17.21 2.36 12.04
C GLU A 146 -16.89 2.97 10.67
N ILE A 147 -15.63 3.37 10.45
CA ILE A 147 -15.11 3.92 9.20
C ILE A 147 -14.39 2.83 8.42
N ILE A 148 -13.62 2.00 9.12
CA ILE A 148 -12.96 0.81 8.57
C ILE A 148 -13.50 -0.40 9.34
N PRO A 149 -13.91 -1.49 8.67
CA PRO A 149 -14.44 -2.66 9.36
C PRO A 149 -13.47 -3.20 10.42
N LYS A 150 -13.98 -3.43 11.63
CA LYS A 150 -13.17 -3.91 12.77
C LYS A 150 -12.41 -5.20 12.43
N ASP A 151 -13.08 -6.15 11.79
CA ASP A 151 -12.46 -7.43 11.45
C ASP A 151 -11.30 -7.27 10.46
N PHE A 152 -11.41 -6.31 9.51
CA PHE A 152 -10.30 -5.97 8.62
C PHE A 152 -9.12 -5.39 9.42
N MET A 153 -9.38 -4.48 10.37
CA MET A 153 -8.33 -3.90 11.20
C MET A 153 -7.63 -4.95 12.07
N ILE A 154 -8.38 -5.89 12.64
CA ILE A 154 -7.80 -7.01 13.40
C ILE A 154 -6.86 -7.82 12.51
N GLN A 155 -7.25 -8.12 11.28
CA GLN A 155 -6.39 -8.82 10.32
C GLN A 155 -5.18 -7.97 9.91
N ALA A 156 -5.37 -6.66 9.73
CA ALA A 156 -4.30 -5.75 9.34
C ALA A 156 -3.17 -5.65 10.39
N TYR A 157 -3.48 -5.90 11.64
CA TYR A 157 -2.51 -5.92 12.75
C TYR A 157 -1.87 -7.30 12.97
N GLN A 158 -2.23 -8.32 12.20
CA GLN A 158 -1.55 -9.61 12.32
C GLN A 158 -0.21 -9.57 11.58
N PRO A 159 0.86 -10.10 12.19
CA PRO A 159 2.14 -10.23 11.50
C PRO A 159 2.04 -11.09 10.25
N VAL A 160 2.83 -10.75 9.25
CA VAL A 160 2.92 -11.50 7.99
C VAL A 160 3.37 -12.94 8.21
N ASN A 161 4.30 -13.16 9.15
CA ASN A 161 4.88 -14.48 9.49
C ASN A 161 5.47 -15.25 8.28
N THR A 162 5.84 -14.52 7.22
CA THR A 162 6.52 -15.08 6.05
C THR A 162 8.01 -14.74 6.14
N PRO A 163 8.93 -15.63 5.74
CA PRO A 163 10.35 -15.31 5.77
C PRO A 163 10.70 -14.22 4.75
N ASP A 164 11.68 -13.39 5.08
CA ASP A 164 12.33 -12.47 4.16
C ASP A 164 13.36 -13.19 3.26
N ALA A 165 14.11 -12.43 2.46
CA ALA A 165 15.16 -12.95 1.58
C ALA A 165 16.31 -13.62 2.32
N LEU A 166 16.50 -13.32 3.60
CA LEU A 166 17.52 -13.91 4.46
C LEU A 166 17.00 -15.13 5.26
N GLY A 167 15.72 -15.49 5.06
CA GLY A 167 15.07 -16.59 5.78
C GLY A 167 14.58 -16.20 7.18
N GLN A 168 14.61 -14.91 7.55
CA GLN A 168 14.14 -14.45 8.83
C GLN A 168 12.63 -14.21 8.80
N THR A 169 11.90 -14.76 9.77
CA THR A 169 10.46 -14.57 9.86
C THR A 169 10.11 -13.11 10.14
N VAL A 170 9.24 -12.52 9.32
CA VAL A 170 8.79 -11.14 9.44
C VAL A 170 7.58 -11.07 10.37
N ASP A 171 7.79 -10.60 11.59
CA ASP A 171 6.77 -10.41 12.62
C ASP A 171 6.44 -8.92 12.88
N PHE A 172 7.13 -8.02 12.20
CA PHE A 172 7.05 -6.55 12.36
C PHE A 172 6.24 -5.85 11.26
N TYR A 173 5.53 -6.59 10.41
CA TYR A 173 4.73 -6.04 9.30
C TYR A 173 3.37 -6.73 9.17
N GLY A 174 2.31 -5.93 8.97
CA GLY A 174 0.94 -6.39 8.70
C GLY A 174 0.44 -5.88 7.34
N TYR A 175 -0.87 -5.61 7.23
CA TYR A 175 -1.43 -5.07 5.98
C TYR A 175 -1.01 -3.61 5.76
N GLN A 176 0.07 -3.38 5.02
CA GLN A 176 0.65 -2.04 4.75
C GLN A 176 0.98 -1.25 6.03
N LEU A 177 1.20 -1.94 7.15
CA LEU A 177 1.48 -1.36 8.46
C LEU A 177 2.76 -1.95 9.04
N TRP A 178 3.65 -1.09 9.48
CA TRP A 178 4.78 -1.47 10.33
C TRP A 178 4.26 -1.70 11.74
N LEU A 179 4.50 -2.89 12.26
CA LEU A 179 4.10 -3.29 13.61
C LEU A 179 5.30 -3.14 14.54
N THR A 180 5.09 -2.48 15.68
CA THR A 180 6.12 -2.36 16.71
C THR A 180 5.49 -2.49 18.08
N THR A 181 6.16 -3.20 18.97
CA THR A 181 5.82 -3.25 20.40
C THR A 181 6.49 -2.08 21.10
N TYR A 182 5.70 -1.14 21.62
CA TYR A 182 6.20 -0.12 22.53
C TYR A 182 6.40 -0.79 23.90
N GLN A 183 7.65 -1.01 24.29
CA GLN A 183 7.94 -1.32 25.69
C GLN A 183 7.91 0.01 26.45
N ASN A 184 6.90 0.24 27.28
CA ASN A 184 6.96 1.30 28.28
C ASN A 184 8.15 0.99 29.21
N LYS A 185 9.24 1.77 29.09
CA LYS A 185 10.32 1.80 30.05
C LYS A 185 9.91 2.64 31.25
#